data_b414eb7ff450a71869109884bb56b020
#
_entry.id   b414eb7ff450a71869109884bb56b020
#
_cell.length_a   1.000
_cell.length_b   1.000
_cell.length_c   1.000
_cell.angle_alpha   90.00
_cell.angle_beta   90.00
_cell.angle_gamma   90.00
#
_symmetry.space_group_name_H-M   'P 1'
#
loop_
_entity.id
_entity.type
_entity.pdbx_description
1 polymer ?
#
loop_
_entity_poly.entity_id
_entity_poly.type
_entity_poly.pdbx_seq_one_letter_code
_entity_poly.pdbx_strand_id
1 'polypeptide(L)' 'MKYSEFTSYDELPLLLNVKQVASLLGISDSGAYELIQEDGFPSLRIGTRIVVPKEELRKWISDHTKGG' A
#
# COMPACT_ATOMS: atom_id res chain seq x y z
N MET A 1 21.40 0.14 0.54
CA MET A 1 20.70 -0.01 0.01
C MET A 1 19.59 0.68 0.19
N LYS A 2 18.85 1.03 -0.37
CA LYS A 2 17.89 1.64 -0.21
C LYS A 2 16.90 1.17 -0.84
N TYR A 3 16.02 0.79 -0.46
CA TYR A 3 15.09 0.21 -1.07
C TYR A 3 13.92 1.03 -1.10
N SER A 4 13.63 1.82 -0.31
CA SER A 4 12.44 2.60 -0.31
C SER A 4 12.84 3.99 -0.02
N GLU A 5 12.10 4.97 -0.51
CA GLU A 5 12.45 6.32 -0.21
C GLU A 5 11.93 6.69 1.14
N PHE A 6 11.25 5.82 1.85
CA PHE A 6 10.74 6.13 3.15
C PHE A 6 11.49 5.31 4.18
N THR A 7 11.91 5.93 5.26
CA THR A 7 12.65 5.24 6.28
C THR A 7 11.79 4.92 7.48
N SER A 8 10.61 5.46 7.59
CA SER A 8 9.72 5.10 8.67
C SER A 8 8.28 5.30 8.25
N TYR A 9 7.41 4.60 8.94
CA TYR A 9 5.99 4.69 8.68
C TYR A 9 5.49 6.11 8.85
N ASP A 10 5.99 6.82 9.85
CA ASP A 10 5.52 8.16 10.12
C ASP A 10 5.85 9.15 9.01
N GLU A 11 6.81 8.84 8.19
CA GLU A 11 7.17 9.72 7.11
C GLU A 11 6.25 9.57 5.91
N LEU A 12 5.40 8.57 5.90
CA LEU A 12 4.52 8.35 4.78
C LEU A 12 3.34 9.31 4.81
N PRO A 13 2.87 9.74 3.65
CA PRO A 13 1.67 10.57 3.63
C PRO A 13 0.47 9.75 4.05
N LEU A 14 -0.59 10.42 4.44
CA LEU A 14 -1.79 9.75 4.90
C LEU A 14 -2.39 8.84 3.83
N LEU A 15 -2.35 9.27 2.59
CA LEU A 15 -2.86 8.48 1.47
C LEU A 15 -1.72 8.17 0.52
N LEU A 16 -1.61 6.93 0.12
CA LEU A 16 -0.53 6.45 -0.72
C LEU A 16 -1.02 6.21 -2.13
N ASN A 17 -0.21 6.50 -3.12
CA ASN A 17 -0.55 6.17 -4.50
C ASN A 17 -0.07 4.75 -4.80
N VAL A 18 -0.41 4.23 -5.98
CA VAL A 18 -0.08 2.85 -6.34
C VAL A 18 1.43 2.61 -6.35
N LYS A 19 2.20 3.58 -6.84
CA LYS A 19 3.63 3.41 -6.88
C LYS A 19 4.21 3.34 -5.48
N GLN A 20 3.69 4.12 -4.56
CA GLN A 20 4.16 4.09 -3.18
C GLN A 20 3.82 2.76 -2.52
N VAL A 21 2.64 2.23 -2.81
CA VAL A 21 2.25 0.94 -2.27
C VAL A 21 3.18 -0.15 -2.81
N ALA A 22 3.48 -0.10 -4.10
CA ALA A 22 4.37 -1.08 -4.71
C ALA A 22 5.76 -1.03 -4.06
N SER A 23 6.26 0.17 -3.83
CA SER A 23 7.56 0.35 -3.22
C SER A 23 7.58 -0.17 -1.80
N LEU A 24 6.54 0.11 -1.04
CA LEU A 24 6.50 -0.33 0.34
C LEU A 24 6.37 -1.84 0.46
N LEU A 25 5.66 -2.46 -0.44
CA LEU A 25 5.47 -3.89 -0.39
C LEU A 25 6.55 -4.66 -1.14
N GLY A 26 7.41 -3.95 -1.85
CA GLY A 26 8.50 -4.59 -2.58
C GLY A 26 8.03 -5.36 -3.80
N ILE A 27 6.98 -4.88 -4.46
CA ILE A 27 6.43 -5.57 -5.63
C ILE A 27 6.40 -4.61 -6.80
N SER A 28 6.12 -5.14 -7.98
CA SER A 28 6.06 -4.31 -9.18
C SER A 28 4.80 -3.45 -9.17
N ASP A 29 4.78 -2.42 -9.99
CA ASP A 29 3.60 -1.58 -10.11
C ASP A 29 2.41 -2.40 -10.60
N SER A 30 2.62 -3.30 -11.54
CA SER A 30 1.54 -4.13 -12.02
C SER A 30 1.02 -5.04 -10.92
N GLY A 31 1.89 -5.57 -10.10
CA GLY A 31 1.48 -6.39 -8.96
C GLY A 31 0.67 -5.58 -7.96
N ALA A 32 1.05 -4.34 -7.75
CA ALA A 32 0.31 -3.47 -6.85
C ALA A 32 -1.08 -3.16 -7.40
N TYR A 33 -1.19 -2.92 -8.71
CA TYR A 33 -2.48 -2.68 -9.31
C TYR A 33 -3.40 -3.89 -9.15
N GLU A 34 -2.87 -5.07 -9.34
CA GLU A 34 -3.66 -6.28 -9.18
C GLU A 34 -4.10 -6.47 -7.74
N LEU A 35 -3.22 -6.20 -6.82
CA LEU A 35 -3.52 -6.34 -5.40
C LEU A 35 -4.61 -5.36 -4.98
N ILE A 36 -4.53 -4.13 -5.45
CA ILE A 36 -5.49 -3.12 -5.08
C ILE A 36 -6.88 -3.46 -5.57
N GLN A 37 -6.99 -4.22 -6.64
CA GLN A 37 -8.28 -4.58 -7.16
C GLN A 37 -8.91 -5.77 -6.47
N GLU A 38 -8.20 -6.40 -5.57
CA GLU A 38 -8.77 -7.54 -4.88
C GLU A 38 -9.80 -7.12 -3.86
N ASP A 39 -10.82 -7.95 -3.65
CA ASP A 39 -11.82 -7.65 -2.66
C ASP A 39 -11.18 -7.63 -1.29
N GLY A 40 -11.52 -6.70 -0.52
CA GLY A 40 -10.99 -6.61 0.83
C GLY A 40 -9.73 -5.80 0.96
N PHE A 41 -9.09 -5.44 -0.15
CA PHE A 41 -7.91 -4.61 -0.05
C PHE A 41 -8.35 -3.16 0.18
N PRO A 42 -7.74 -2.47 1.13
CA PRO A 42 -8.18 -1.11 1.48
C PRO A 42 -7.74 -0.09 0.44
N SER A 43 -8.61 0.25 -0.45
CA SER A 43 -8.32 1.29 -1.43
C SER A 43 -9.48 2.26 -1.52
N LEU A 44 -9.20 3.46 -1.99
CA LEU A 44 -10.21 4.50 -2.09
C LEU A 44 -10.07 5.11 -3.47
N ARG A 45 -11.16 5.24 -4.19
CA ARG A 45 -11.12 5.86 -5.49
C ARG A 45 -11.60 7.29 -5.38
N ILE A 46 -10.79 8.22 -5.82
CA ILE A 46 -11.15 9.61 -5.82
C ILE A 46 -11.02 10.08 -7.26
N GLY A 47 -12.15 10.27 -7.92
CA GLY A 47 -12.13 10.59 -9.35
C GLY A 47 -11.49 9.45 -10.12
N THR A 48 -10.43 9.74 -10.85
CA THR A 48 -9.73 8.71 -11.59
C THR A 48 -8.52 8.21 -10.83
N ARG A 49 -8.30 8.69 -9.62
CA ARG A 49 -7.14 8.27 -8.87
C ARG A 49 -7.50 7.21 -7.86
N ILE A 50 -6.58 6.30 -7.63
CA ILE A 50 -6.75 5.28 -6.62
C ILE A 50 -5.70 5.54 -5.57
N VAL A 51 -6.12 5.63 -4.33
CA VAL A 51 -5.20 5.85 -3.22
C VAL A 51 -5.47 4.82 -2.13
N VAL A 52 -4.50 4.62 -1.29
CA VAL A 52 -4.60 3.62 -0.21
C VAL A 52 -4.28 4.31 1.10
N PRO A 53 -5.22 4.38 2.02
CA PRO A 53 -4.95 5.00 3.32
C PRO A 53 -3.89 4.19 4.06
N LYS A 54 -2.85 4.84 4.54
CA LYS A 54 -1.73 4.11 5.13
C LYS A 54 -2.16 3.35 6.38
N GLU A 55 -3.09 3.88 7.15
CA GLU A 55 -3.53 3.19 8.36
C GLU A 55 -4.27 1.91 8.00
N GLU A 56 -5.07 1.95 6.96
CA GLU A 56 -5.81 0.77 6.55
C GLU A 56 -4.87 -0.26 5.92
N LEU A 57 -3.86 0.21 5.21
CA LEU A 57 -2.86 -0.69 4.64
C LEU A 57 -2.11 -1.40 5.76
N ARG A 58 -1.79 -0.67 6.81
CA ARG A 58 -1.08 -1.25 7.93
C ARG A 58 -1.92 -2.34 8.57
N LYS A 59 -3.21 -2.11 8.73
CA LYS A 59 -4.10 -3.10 9.30
C LYS A 59 -4.22 -4.31 8.38
N TRP A 60 -4.30 -4.08 7.09
CA TRP A 60 -4.41 -5.15 6.11
C TRP A 60 -3.17 -6.06 6.19
N ILE A 61 -2.00 -5.43 6.28
CA ILE A 61 -0.76 -6.18 6.37
C ILE A 61 -0.77 -7.02 7.65
N SER A 62 -1.17 -6.43 8.74
CA SER A 62 -1.21 -7.12 10.01
C SER A 62 -2.16 -8.31 9.97
N ASP A 63 -3.33 -8.14 9.36
CA ASP A 63 -4.31 -9.18 9.27
C ASP A 63 -3.86 -10.34 8.39
N HIS A 64 -3.03 -10.04 7.39
CA HIS A 64 -2.59 -11.07 6.46
C HIS A 64 -1.21 -11.64 6.81
N THR A 65 -0.61 -11.13 7.84
CA THR A 65 0.66 -11.63 8.25
C THR A 65 0.42 -12.51 9.39
N LYS A 66 -0.18 -13.48 9.37
CA LYS A 66 -0.56 -14.18 10.36
C LYS A 66 0.31 -14.85 10.90
N GLY A 67 0.92 -14.82 10.94
CA GLY A 67 1.66 -15.46 11.50
C GLY A 67 1.24 -16.36 12.16
N GLY A 68 0.93 -16.24 12.09
CA GLY A 68 0.46 -16.99 12.73
C GLY A 68 0.03 -16.87 12.70
#